data_99881ce0f2635d0427c5f8a912c1b2e7
#
_entry.id   99881ce0f2635d0427c5f8a912c1b2e7
#
_cell.length_a   1.000
_cell.length_b   1.000
_cell.length_c   1.000
_cell.angle_alpha   90.00
_cell.angle_beta   90.00
_cell.angle_gamma   90.00
#
_symmetry.space_group_name_H-M   'P 1'
#
loop_
_entity.id
_entity.type
_entity.pdbx_description
1 polymer ?
#
loop_
_entity_poly.entity_id
_entity_poly.type
_entity_poly.pdbx_seq_one_letter_code
_entity_poly.pdbx_strand_id
1 'polypeptide(L)'
;MRSVKKILWSCAVLAVVCGCTKLETPPNKNQPSGDGTGVYKVVAHRGGYQECARPDCSISSLKYAIMLRCFASECDIVLTGDNDVLVAHPQSGYLVNGLEPFDHTVAEIRAAGTLANGEPVPTLRDFIRVLQDPELNPHGMRLWLDVKRLTKNGEEIDVNHSINACYRACEIIKEMKA
;
A
#
# COMPACT_ATOMS: atom_id res chain seq x y z
N MET A 1 30.08 33.22 -19.94
CA MET A 1 29.98 31.76 -20.07
C MET A 1 30.28 31.14 -18.71
N ARG A 2 29.28 30.70 -17.95
CA ARG A 2 29.42 29.97 -16.67
C ARG A 2 28.87 28.57 -16.85
N SER A 3 29.76 27.59 -16.74
CA SER A 3 29.49 26.16 -16.87
C SER A 3 28.67 25.66 -15.66
N VAL A 4 27.49 25.14 -15.92
CA VAL A 4 26.65 24.47 -14.90
C VAL A 4 27.07 23.01 -14.85
N LYS A 5 27.73 22.60 -13.77
CA LYS A 5 28.04 21.19 -13.49
C LYS A 5 26.76 20.46 -13.11
N LYS A 6 26.32 19.55 -13.96
CA LYS A 6 25.25 18.58 -13.64
C LYS A 6 25.76 17.54 -12.64
N ILE A 7 25.18 17.55 -11.47
CA ILE A 7 25.40 16.46 -10.48
C ILE A 7 24.50 15.31 -10.91
N LEU A 8 25.11 14.24 -11.43
CA LEU A 8 24.43 12.96 -11.67
C LEU A 8 24.30 12.23 -10.33
N TRP A 9 23.08 12.07 -9.86
CA TRP A 9 22.76 11.11 -8.82
C TRP A 9 22.66 9.73 -9.46
N SER A 10 23.62 8.88 -9.15
CA SER A 10 23.62 7.47 -9.55
C SER A 10 22.68 6.72 -8.64
N CYS A 11 21.44 6.45 -9.08
CA CYS A 11 20.61 5.41 -8.49
C CYS A 11 21.18 4.06 -8.92
N ALA A 12 21.75 3.33 -7.98
CA ALA A 12 22.14 1.95 -8.21
C ALA A 12 20.87 1.10 -8.37
N VAL A 13 20.50 0.80 -9.61
CA VAL A 13 19.46 -0.17 -9.95
C VAL A 13 20.07 -1.56 -9.77
N LEU A 14 19.70 -2.26 -8.70
CA LEU A 14 20.01 -3.67 -8.53
C LEU A 14 19.05 -4.49 -9.42
N ALA A 15 19.51 -4.88 -10.61
CA ALA A 15 18.78 -5.79 -11.48
C ALA A 15 18.78 -7.18 -10.85
N VAL A 16 17.64 -7.63 -10.34
CA VAL A 16 17.45 -9.03 -9.94
C VAL A 16 17.01 -9.81 -11.17
N VAL A 17 17.92 -10.62 -11.72
CA VAL A 17 17.62 -11.58 -12.78
C VAL A 17 16.82 -12.74 -12.16
N CYS A 18 15.59 -12.92 -12.64
CA CYS A 18 14.70 -13.99 -12.21
C CYS A 18 15.16 -15.34 -12.80
N GLY A 19 15.94 -16.07 -12.02
CA GLY A 19 16.20 -17.50 -12.23
C GLY A 19 15.57 -18.26 -11.08
N CYS A 20 14.72 -19.26 -11.36
CA CYS A 20 14.08 -20.13 -10.37
C CYS A 20 15.12 -21.01 -9.67
N THR A 21 15.86 -20.47 -8.73
CA THR A 21 16.61 -21.20 -7.71
C THR A 21 16.28 -20.60 -6.37
N LYS A 22 16.08 -21.45 -5.35
CA LYS A 22 15.90 -21.00 -3.95
C LYS A 22 17.00 -20.02 -3.61
N LEU A 23 16.66 -18.74 -3.53
CA LEU A 23 17.57 -17.70 -3.06
C LEU A 23 17.69 -17.83 -1.53
N GLU A 24 18.62 -18.68 -1.10
CA GLU A 24 19.20 -18.57 0.24
C GLU A 24 20.21 -17.42 0.20
N THR A 25 19.76 -16.22 0.55
CA THR A 25 20.68 -15.10 0.73
C THR A 25 21.52 -15.37 2.00
N PRO A 26 22.86 -15.33 1.91
CA PRO A 26 23.68 -15.47 3.09
C PRO A 26 23.42 -14.31 4.06
N PRO A 27 23.43 -14.53 5.38
CA PRO A 27 23.17 -13.48 6.36
C PRO A 27 24.20 -12.35 6.23
N ASN A 28 23.71 -11.15 5.91
CA ASN A 28 24.56 -9.96 5.86
C ASN A 28 24.98 -9.57 7.29
N LYS A 29 26.25 -9.71 7.60
CA LYS A 29 26.83 -9.43 8.94
C LYS A 29 26.75 -7.95 9.37
N ASN A 30 26.36 -7.05 8.48
CA ASN A 30 26.23 -5.61 8.73
C ASN A 30 24.78 -5.14 8.84
N GLN A 31 23.82 -6.06 8.97
CA GLN A 31 22.42 -5.70 9.11
C GLN A 31 22.14 -5.33 10.57
N PRO A 32 21.48 -4.17 10.84
CA PRO A 32 21.07 -3.86 12.21
C PRO A 32 20.17 -4.99 12.69
N SER A 33 20.46 -5.49 13.89
CA SER A 33 19.75 -6.59 14.53
C SER A 33 18.26 -6.34 14.50
N GLY A 34 17.55 -6.97 13.55
CA GLY A 34 16.12 -7.19 13.66
C GLY A 34 15.85 -8.01 14.92
N ASP A 35 14.60 -8.11 15.31
CA ASP A 35 14.10 -8.88 16.45
C ASP A 35 14.42 -10.41 16.40
N GLY A 36 15.38 -10.84 15.62
CA GLY A 36 15.78 -12.23 15.43
C GLY A 36 14.86 -13.05 14.53
N THR A 37 13.77 -12.47 14.01
CA THR A 37 12.79 -13.17 13.15
C THR A 37 13.21 -13.24 11.69
N GLY A 38 14.29 -12.56 11.30
CA GLY A 38 14.74 -12.43 9.92
C GLY A 38 13.84 -11.52 9.06
N VAL A 39 12.92 -10.78 9.68
CA VAL A 39 12.07 -9.80 9.02
C VAL A 39 12.86 -8.51 8.84
N TYR A 40 13.01 -8.06 7.61
CA TYR A 40 13.63 -6.76 7.31
C TYR A 40 12.73 -5.64 7.80
N LYS A 41 13.32 -4.61 8.45
CA LYS A 41 12.59 -3.38 8.81
C LYS A 41 12.40 -2.47 7.60
N VAL A 42 11.91 -3.05 6.52
CA VAL A 42 11.57 -2.35 5.27
C VAL A 42 10.06 -2.24 5.21
N VAL A 43 9.58 -1.05 4.89
CA VAL A 43 8.17 -0.81 4.60
C VAL A 43 8.02 -0.77 3.08
N ALA A 44 7.22 -1.69 2.54
CA ALA A 44 6.95 -1.75 1.11
C ALA A 44 5.93 -0.67 0.73
N HIS A 45 6.35 0.34 -0.02
CA HIS A 45 5.47 1.40 -0.52
C HIS A 45 4.40 0.81 -1.44
N ARG A 46 3.12 0.94 -1.06
CA ARG A 46 1.95 0.40 -1.76
C ARG A 46 2.08 -1.08 -2.13
N GLY A 47 2.71 -1.87 -1.25
CA GLY A 47 2.95 -3.29 -1.47
C GLY A 47 4.16 -3.62 -2.35
N GLY A 48 5.03 -2.64 -2.67
CA GLY A 48 6.15 -2.85 -3.60
C GLY A 48 5.69 -3.07 -5.04
N TYR A 49 4.66 -2.35 -5.45
CA TYR A 49 3.93 -2.54 -6.71
C TYR A 49 4.82 -2.40 -7.97
N GLN A 50 5.82 -1.54 -7.92
CA GLN A 50 6.72 -1.31 -9.07
C GLN A 50 7.59 -2.53 -9.37
N GLU A 51 8.09 -3.19 -8.33
CA GLU A 51 8.97 -4.36 -8.45
C GLU A 51 8.23 -5.61 -8.91
N CYS A 52 6.95 -5.74 -8.56
CA CYS A 52 6.16 -6.91 -8.92
C CYS A 52 5.26 -6.72 -10.16
N ALA A 53 5.27 -5.54 -10.78
CA ALA A 53 4.39 -5.18 -11.90
C ALA A 53 2.89 -5.44 -11.60
N ARG A 54 2.46 -5.19 -10.37
CA ARG A 54 1.07 -5.33 -9.91
C ARG A 54 0.50 -3.95 -9.64
N PRO A 55 -0.83 -3.78 -9.64
CA PRO A 55 -1.41 -2.50 -9.25
C PRO A 55 -0.99 -2.10 -7.85
N ASP A 56 -0.74 -0.82 -7.64
CA ASP A 56 -0.50 -0.26 -6.32
C ASP A 56 -1.72 -0.47 -5.41
N CYS A 57 -1.50 -0.54 -4.10
CA CYS A 57 -2.57 -0.73 -3.13
C CYS A 57 -3.51 -1.92 -3.43
N SER A 58 -3.03 -2.95 -4.15
CA SER A 58 -3.79 -4.16 -4.48
C SER A 58 -3.55 -5.28 -3.46
N ILE A 59 -4.47 -6.26 -3.41
CA ILE A 59 -4.24 -7.48 -2.62
C ILE A 59 -3.02 -8.25 -3.13
N SER A 60 -2.80 -8.24 -4.43
CA SER A 60 -1.65 -8.92 -5.03
C SER A 60 -0.32 -8.24 -4.71
N SER A 61 -0.26 -6.90 -4.62
CA SER A 61 0.96 -6.19 -4.16
C SER A 61 1.20 -6.40 -2.66
N LEU A 62 0.15 -6.41 -1.83
CA LEU A 62 0.24 -6.75 -0.41
C LEU A 62 0.85 -8.15 -0.20
N LYS A 63 0.34 -9.16 -0.93
CA LYS A 63 0.88 -10.53 -0.88
C LYS A 63 2.34 -10.61 -1.34
N TYR A 64 2.73 -9.78 -2.29
CA TYR A 64 4.12 -9.69 -2.71
C TYR A 64 5.03 -9.15 -1.59
N ALA A 65 4.60 -8.10 -0.90
CA ALA A 65 5.34 -7.56 0.27
C ALA A 65 5.47 -8.60 1.40
N ILE A 66 4.42 -9.41 1.63
CA ILE A 66 4.46 -10.53 2.59
C ILE A 66 5.49 -11.58 2.15
N MET A 67 5.49 -11.96 0.88
CA MET A 67 6.45 -12.92 0.31
C MET A 67 7.89 -12.45 0.47
N LEU A 68 8.14 -11.15 0.32
CA LEU A 68 9.45 -10.53 0.55
C LEU A 68 9.81 -10.39 2.02
N ARG A 69 8.92 -10.76 2.95
CA ARG A 69 9.12 -10.63 4.40
C ARG A 69 9.39 -9.19 4.84
N CYS A 70 8.73 -8.22 4.22
CA CYS A 70 8.81 -6.85 4.67
C CYS A 70 8.29 -6.70 6.10
N PHE A 71 8.80 -5.72 6.83
CA PHE A 71 8.33 -5.40 8.18
C PHE A 71 6.88 -4.91 8.16
N ALA A 72 6.55 -4.09 7.17
CA ALA A 72 5.21 -3.60 6.92
C ALA A 72 4.98 -3.38 5.42
N SER A 73 3.71 -3.35 5.02
CA SER A 73 3.28 -2.78 3.76
C SER A 73 2.61 -1.43 4.03
N GLU A 74 3.06 -0.40 3.36
CA GLU A 74 2.35 0.87 3.35
C GLU A 74 1.22 0.79 2.34
N CYS A 75 0.10 1.47 2.64
CA CYS A 75 -0.99 1.66 1.71
C CYS A 75 -1.73 2.96 1.98
N ASP A 76 -2.24 3.53 0.91
CA ASP A 76 -3.06 4.74 0.94
C ASP A 76 -4.50 4.39 1.29
N ILE A 77 -5.13 5.18 2.15
CA ILE A 77 -6.54 4.99 2.52
C ILE A 77 -7.36 6.25 2.30
N VAL A 78 -8.60 6.04 1.86
CA VAL A 78 -9.61 7.09 1.67
C VAL A 78 -10.97 6.65 2.22
N LEU A 79 -11.73 7.62 2.74
CA LEU A 79 -13.10 7.38 3.22
C LEU A 79 -14.08 7.37 2.04
N THR A 80 -15.09 6.50 2.10
CA THR A 80 -16.18 6.43 1.11
C THR A 80 -17.45 7.08 1.61
N GLY A 81 -18.40 7.34 0.69
CA GLY A 81 -19.69 7.94 1.01
C GLY A 81 -20.56 7.09 1.93
N ASP A 82 -20.37 5.77 1.95
CA ASP A 82 -21.01 4.83 2.87
C ASP A 82 -20.23 4.58 4.17
N ASN A 83 -19.28 5.47 4.48
CA ASN A 83 -18.47 5.41 5.70
C ASN A 83 -17.67 4.10 5.84
N ASP A 84 -17.13 3.59 4.74
CA ASP A 84 -16.10 2.53 4.76
C ASP A 84 -14.75 3.11 4.33
N VAL A 85 -13.71 2.31 4.36
CA VAL A 85 -12.34 2.72 4.03
C VAL A 85 -11.83 1.90 2.85
N LEU A 86 -11.61 2.55 1.72
CA LEU A 86 -10.90 1.97 0.57
C LEU A 86 -9.39 2.03 0.78
N VAL A 87 -8.70 1.04 0.24
CA VAL A 87 -7.26 1.05 0.06
C VAL A 87 -6.98 1.38 -1.39
N ALA A 88 -6.67 2.64 -1.65
CA ALA A 88 -6.40 3.15 -2.99
C ALA A 88 -5.58 4.43 -2.91
N HIS A 89 -4.62 4.59 -3.84
CA HIS A 89 -4.02 5.88 -4.12
C HIS A 89 -4.85 6.57 -5.20
N PRO A 90 -5.66 7.58 -4.86
CA PRO A 90 -6.47 8.25 -5.85
C PRO A 90 -5.60 8.85 -6.97
N GLN A 91 -5.98 8.60 -8.20
CA GLN A 91 -5.36 9.20 -9.37
C GLN A 91 -5.72 10.70 -9.44
N SER A 92 -5.20 11.42 -10.44
CA SER A 92 -5.44 12.86 -10.58
C SER A 92 -6.91 13.22 -10.36
N GLY A 93 -7.18 14.15 -9.46
CA GLY A 93 -8.53 14.61 -9.11
C GLY A 93 -9.25 13.76 -8.06
N TYR A 94 -8.55 12.89 -7.33
CA TYR A 94 -9.12 12.03 -6.26
C TYR A 94 -10.08 10.96 -6.72
N LEU A 95 -10.01 10.57 -7.97
CA LEU A 95 -10.90 9.56 -8.53
C LEU A 95 -10.32 8.15 -8.31
N VAL A 96 -11.22 7.23 -7.94
CA VAL A 96 -10.98 5.79 -7.95
C VAL A 96 -11.98 5.16 -8.92
N ASN A 97 -11.51 4.48 -9.95
CA ASN A 97 -12.34 3.99 -11.05
C ASN A 97 -13.21 5.09 -11.71
N GLY A 98 -12.71 6.33 -11.73
CA GLY A 98 -13.42 7.48 -12.30
C GLY A 98 -14.48 8.10 -11.39
N LEU A 99 -14.64 7.63 -10.16
CA LEU A 99 -15.58 8.14 -9.16
C LEU A 99 -14.87 8.77 -7.98
N GLU A 100 -15.47 9.78 -7.38
CA GLU A 100 -15.02 10.43 -6.15
C GLU A 100 -15.39 9.54 -4.94
N PRO A 101 -14.43 8.96 -4.19
CA PRO A 101 -14.75 7.99 -3.15
C PRO A 101 -15.68 8.52 -2.06
N PHE A 102 -15.55 9.79 -1.70
CA PHE A 102 -16.33 10.41 -0.63
C PHE A 102 -17.81 10.61 -0.98
N ASP A 103 -18.17 10.61 -2.26
CA ASP A 103 -19.56 10.75 -2.74
C ASP A 103 -20.19 9.41 -3.16
N HIS A 104 -19.40 8.32 -3.17
CA HIS A 104 -19.85 7.02 -3.66
C HIS A 104 -19.59 5.92 -2.64
N THR A 105 -20.42 4.89 -2.70
CA THR A 105 -20.25 3.67 -1.91
C THR A 105 -19.14 2.78 -2.47
N VAL A 106 -18.60 1.89 -1.63
CA VAL A 106 -17.66 0.84 -2.08
C VAL A 106 -18.26 0.02 -3.23
N ALA A 107 -19.55 -0.29 -3.15
CA ALA A 107 -20.24 -1.09 -4.17
C ALA A 107 -20.29 -0.38 -5.53
N GLU A 108 -20.59 0.91 -5.55
CA GLU A 108 -20.61 1.73 -6.79
C GLU A 108 -19.22 1.84 -7.39
N ILE A 109 -18.19 2.10 -6.57
CA ILE A 109 -16.79 2.20 -7.04
C ILE A 109 -16.31 0.88 -7.65
N ARG A 110 -16.67 -0.26 -7.05
CA ARG A 110 -16.35 -1.58 -7.59
C ARG A 110 -17.13 -1.93 -8.85
N ALA A 111 -18.38 -1.46 -8.95
CA ALA A 111 -19.18 -1.64 -10.16
C ALA A 111 -18.67 -0.79 -11.34
N ALA A 112 -18.04 0.36 -11.06
CA ALA A 112 -17.49 1.24 -12.09
C ALA A 112 -16.20 0.70 -12.74
N GLY A 113 -15.47 -0.23 -12.07
CA GLY A 113 -14.25 -0.80 -12.65
C GLY A 113 -13.45 -1.68 -11.69
N THR A 114 -12.35 -2.20 -12.24
CA THR A 114 -11.37 -3.02 -11.51
C THR A 114 -9.98 -2.40 -11.64
N LEU A 115 -9.05 -2.90 -10.82
CA LEU A 115 -7.63 -2.62 -11.00
C LEU A 115 -7.13 -3.23 -12.32
N ALA A 116 -5.96 -2.80 -12.80
CA ALA A 116 -5.41 -3.22 -14.09
C ALA A 116 -5.22 -4.74 -14.25
N ASN A 117 -5.14 -5.48 -13.15
CA ASN A 117 -5.04 -6.94 -13.12
C ASN A 117 -6.39 -7.65 -12.93
N GLY A 118 -7.51 -6.93 -12.96
CA GLY A 118 -8.85 -7.46 -12.78
C GLY A 118 -9.30 -7.62 -11.32
N GLU A 119 -8.45 -7.32 -10.34
CA GLU A 119 -8.86 -7.32 -8.93
C GLU A 119 -9.84 -6.17 -8.65
N PRO A 120 -10.84 -6.35 -7.77
CA PRO A 120 -11.63 -5.23 -7.28
C PRO A 120 -10.75 -4.31 -6.42
N VAL A 121 -11.10 -3.02 -6.39
CA VAL A 121 -10.48 -2.08 -5.44
C VAL A 121 -10.71 -2.62 -4.01
N PRO A 122 -9.64 -2.83 -3.22
CA PRO A 122 -9.78 -3.42 -1.90
C PRO A 122 -10.24 -2.39 -0.86
N THR A 123 -10.88 -2.89 0.19
CA THR A 123 -11.14 -2.14 1.42
C THR A 123 -10.04 -2.43 2.46
N LEU A 124 -9.98 -1.61 3.51
CA LEU A 124 -9.11 -1.89 4.66
C LEU A 124 -9.44 -3.26 5.29
N ARG A 125 -10.71 -3.65 5.30
CA ARG A 125 -11.14 -4.98 5.77
C ARG A 125 -10.53 -6.12 4.97
N ASP A 126 -10.40 -5.96 3.65
CA ASP A 126 -9.80 -6.99 2.79
C ASP A 126 -8.31 -7.14 3.08
N PHE A 127 -7.60 -6.04 3.30
CA PHE A 127 -6.19 -6.04 3.72
C PHE A 127 -6.02 -6.71 5.08
N ILE A 128 -6.84 -6.36 6.06
CA ILE A 128 -6.80 -6.95 7.41
C ILE A 128 -7.04 -8.47 7.35
N ARG A 129 -8.00 -8.94 6.55
CA ARG A 129 -8.24 -10.40 6.40
C ARG A 129 -7.01 -11.13 5.89
N VAL A 130 -6.30 -10.57 4.90
CA VAL A 130 -5.04 -11.16 4.40
C VAL A 130 -3.97 -11.20 5.49
N LEU A 131 -3.85 -10.14 6.28
CA LEU A 131 -2.83 -10.04 7.33
C LEU A 131 -3.14 -10.92 8.55
N GLN A 132 -4.41 -11.18 8.85
CA GLN A 132 -4.84 -12.06 9.93
C GLN A 132 -4.79 -13.55 9.56
N ASP A 133 -4.67 -13.88 8.28
CA ASP A 133 -4.54 -15.25 7.82
C ASP A 133 -3.10 -15.74 8.07
N PRO A 134 -2.88 -16.71 8.97
CA PRO A 134 -1.55 -17.21 9.30
C PRO A 134 -0.87 -17.97 8.15
N GLU A 135 -1.62 -18.48 7.18
CA GLU A 135 -1.07 -19.12 6.00
C GLU A 135 -0.57 -18.08 4.99
N LEU A 136 -1.28 -16.96 4.87
CA LEU A 136 -0.90 -15.85 3.99
C LEU A 136 0.17 -14.97 4.61
N ASN A 137 0.08 -14.69 5.90
CA ASN A 137 0.99 -13.80 6.64
C ASN A 137 1.71 -14.53 7.80
N PRO A 138 2.51 -15.58 7.52
CA PRO A 138 3.14 -16.40 8.55
C PRO A 138 4.19 -15.64 9.39
N HIS A 139 4.61 -14.47 8.93
CA HIS A 139 5.65 -13.66 9.58
C HIS A 139 5.08 -12.47 10.36
N GLY A 140 3.75 -12.29 10.36
CA GLY A 140 3.12 -11.19 11.07
C GLY A 140 3.49 -9.82 10.50
N MET A 141 3.60 -9.69 9.15
CA MET A 141 3.81 -8.39 8.51
C MET A 141 2.71 -7.41 8.92
N ARG A 142 3.08 -6.18 9.16
CA ARG A 142 2.20 -5.10 9.63
C ARG A 142 1.71 -4.24 8.48
N LEU A 143 0.69 -3.43 8.76
CA LEU A 143 0.19 -2.42 7.84
C LEU A 143 0.61 -1.04 8.32
N TRP A 144 0.99 -0.19 7.37
CA TRP A 144 1.25 1.24 7.57
C TRP A 144 0.23 2.01 6.73
N LEU A 145 -0.68 2.73 7.41
CA LEU A 145 -1.74 3.47 6.74
C LEU A 145 -1.30 4.91 6.45
N ASP A 146 -1.34 5.31 5.19
CA ASP A 146 -1.22 6.70 4.77
C ASP A 146 -2.62 7.26 4.48
N VAL A 147 -3.07 8.16 5.34
CA VAL A 147 -4.41 8.76 5.24
C VAL A 147 -4.37 9.92 4.26
N LYS A 148 -5.03 9.77 3.13
CA LYS A 148 -5.04 10.82 2.09
C LYS A 148 -5.94 11.98 2.46
N ARG A 149 -5.44 13.18 2.19
CA ARG A 149 -6.23 14.40 2.27
C ARG A 149 -7.13 14.51 1.04
N LEU A 150 -8.30 15.07 1.23
CA LEU A 150 -9.19 15.40 0.13
C LEU A 150 -8.80 16.78 -0.42
N THR A 151 -8.23 16.84 -1.62
CA THR A 151 -7.90 18.11 -2.28
C THR A 151 -8.51 18.17 -3.67
N LYS A 152 -8.81 19.36 -4.14
CA LYS A 152 -9.22 19.65 -5.51
C LYS A 152 -8.38 20.81 -6.03
N ASN A 153 -7.80 20.66 -7.21
CA ASN A 153 -6.88 21.64 -7.78
C ASN A 153 -5.70 22.03 -6.86
N GLY A 154 -5.26 21.09 -6.00
CA GLY A 154 -4.17 21.31 -5.06
C GLY A 154 -4.57 21.96 -3.73
N GLU A 155 -5.83 22.37 -3.57
CA GLU A 155 -6.37 22.92 -2.33
C GLU A 155 -7.13 21.87 -1.54
N GLU A 156 -6.95 21.83 -0.22
CA GLU A 156 -7.69 20.93 0.66
C GLU A 156 -9.16 21.37 0.74
N ILE A 157 -10.10 20.47 0.37
CA ILE A 157 -11.52 20.77 0.32
C ILE A 157 -12.16 20.58 1.70
N ASP A 158 -11.75 19.52 2.41
CA ASP A 158 -12.29 19.20 3.74
C ASP A 158 -11.23 18.51 4.60
N VAL A 159 -10.71 19.24 5.58
CA VAL A 159 -9.77 18.73 6.57
C VAL A 159 -10.39 17.60 7.41
N ASN A 160 -11.70 17.61 7.63
CA ASN A 160 -12.37 16.61 8.44
C ASN A 160 -12.41 15.24 7.72
N HIS A 161 -12.32 15.22 6.39
CA HIS A 161 -12.31 13.97 5.63
C HIS A 161 -11.18 13.02 6.07
N SER A 162 -9.95 13.51 6.14
CA SER A 162 -8.80 12.71 6.59
C SER A 162 -8.94 12.29 8.05
N ILE A 163 -9.45 13.19 8.89
CA ILE A 163 -9.71 12.91 10.32
C ILE A 163 -10.75 11.79 10.45
N ASN A 164 -11.86 11.89 9.72
CA ASN A 164 -12.91 10.88 9.72
C ASN A 164 -12.43 9.54 9.14
N ALA A 165 -11.62 9.56 8.07
CA ALA A 165 -10.99 8.36 7.53
C ALA A 165 -10.10 7.66 8.56
N CYS A 166 -9.31 8.43 9.34
CA CYS A 166 -8.47 7.90 10.41
C CYS A 166 -9.33 7.27 11.53
N TYR A 167 -10.37 7.96 12.00
CA TYR A 167 -11.28 7.41 13.01
C TYR A 167 -11.96 6.14 12.53
N ARG A 168 -12.47 6.13 11.29
CA ARG A 168 -13.13 4.96 10.74
C ARG A 168 -12.16 3.79 10.57
N ALA A 169 -10.94 4.02 10.14
CA ALA A 169 -9.90 2.99 10.08
C ALA A 169 -9.64 2.38 11.48
N CYS A 170 -9.54 3.21 12.52
CA CYS A 170 -9.38 2.73 13.90
C CYS A 170 -10.57 1.88 14.37
N GLU A 171 -11.81 2.26 14.01
CA GLU A 171 -13.00 1.47 14.32
C GLU A 171 -12.97 0.10 13.61
N ILE A 172 -12.65 0.07 12.32
CA ILE A 172 -12.53 -1.17 11.54
C ILE A 172 -11.47 -2.10 12.15
N ILE A 173 -10.30 -1.57 12.54
CA ILE A 173 -9.25 -2.35 13.20
C ILE A 173 -9.77 -2.98 14.51
N LYS A 174 -10.48 -2.20 15.33
CA LYS A 174 -11.10 -2.71 16.56
C LYS A 174 -12.19 -3.75 16.29
N GLU A 175 -13.08 -3.50 15.34
CA GLU A 175 -14.15 -4.44 14.93
C GLU A 175 -13.56 -5.77 14.48
N MET A 176 -12.47 -5.75 13.75
CA MET A 176 -11.79 -6.94 13.23
C MET A 176 -10.80 -7.55 14.22
N LYS A 177 -10.57 -6.93 15.38
CA LYS A 177 -9.60 -7.38 16.40
C LYS A 177 -8.17 -7.52 15.83
N ALA A 178 -7.78 -6.59 14.99
CA ALA A 178 -6.48 -6.56 14.31
C ALA A 178 -5.44 -5.74 15.09
#